data_f280a99f6f67409ec6ee223d8fa920c0
#
_entry.id   f280a99f6f67409ec6ee223d8fa920c0
#
_cell.length_a   1.000
_cell.length_b   1.000
_cell.length_c   1.000
_cell.angle_alpha   90.00
_cell.angle_beta   90.00
_cell.angle_gamma   90.00
#
_symmetry.space_group_name_H-M   'P 1'
#
loop_
_entity.id
_entity.type
_entity.pdbx_description
1 polymer ?
#
loop_
_entity_poly.entity_id
_entity_poly.type
_entity_poly.pdbx_seq_one_letter_code
_entity_poly.pdbx_strand_id
1 'polypeptide(L)'
;MTRAWRQLTLLSLAELLALSLWFSASAVLPALTREWGLTPGGAAGLTIAVQAGFIVGTLLSALTNLPDVFSARTVMKVGIVLGAATNASLALWVFSLWPALILRFATGVCLAGAYPPAMKIMSTWFREGRGLAIGILVGALTVGSATPHLVRGVTALPWRETLLVASALAVAGAIVVQLWVTDGPYRFPSARFDIRMAAAVFGERAPRLACFGYLGHMWELYAMWAWIAAFLAASLEERGGGSYAGLNASAATFVVVALGALGCWAGGLASDRLGRTTSTMIAMALSGACAATIGFTFGGPPLLTLLVAIVWGITIIADSAQFSTAITELSPPAYVGTALTTQTCVGFALTMISIWLIPPMAARAGWRWAFATLTIGPALGVLAMARLRATPESAKLTGGRR
;
A
#
# COMPACT_ATOMS: atom_id res chain seq x y z
N MET A 1 3.14 25.92 -13.98
CA MET A 1 3.13 24.45 -13.84
C MET A 1 2.98 23.85 -15.23
N THR A 2 3.87 22.96 -15.67
CA THR A 2 3.76 22.33 -16.99
C THR A 2 2.52 21.41 -17.03
N ARG A 3 2.03 21.11 -18.25
CA ARG A 3 0.85 20.23 -18.42
C ARG A 3 1.04 18.85 -17.76
N ALA A 4 2.26 18.29 -17.82
CA ALA A 4 2.60 17.00 -17.19
C ALA A 4 2.43 17.06 -15.65
N TRP A 5 2.98 18.08 -15.00
CA TRP A 5 2.85 18.26 -13.56
C TRP A 5 1.41 18.50 -13.10
N ARG A 6 0.62 19.24 -13.89
CA ARG A 6 -0.82 19.39 -13.62
C ARG A 6 -1.53 18.03 -13.68
N GLN A 7 -1.22 17.20 -14.68
CA GLN A 7 -1.83 15.87 -14.80
C GLN A 7 -1.40 14.94 -13.67
N LEU A 8 -0.13 14.99 -13.25
CA LEU A 8 0.33 14.24 -12.09
C LEU A 8 -0.44 14.65 -10.82
N THR A 9 -0.62 15.95 -10.57
CA THR A 9 -1.40 16.44 -9.41
C THR A 9 -2.85 15.95 -9.45
N LEU A 10 -3.52 16.05 -10.60
CA LEU A 10 -4.90 15.59 -10.76
C LEU A 10 -5.03 14.07 -10.58
N LEU A 11 -4.10 13.32 -11.15
CA LEU A 11 -4.07 11.87 -11.04
C LEU A 11 -3.79 11.42 -9.60
N SER A 12 -2.83 12.08 -8.93
CA SER A 12 -2.52 11.83 -7.52
C SER A 12 -3.71 12.16 -6.60
N LEU A 13 -4.43 13.26 -6.87
CA LEU A 13 -5.65 13.59 -6.14
C LEU A 13 -6.73 12.53 -6.34
N ALA A 14 -6.97 12.11 -7.59
CA ALA A 14 -7.97 11.09 -7.89
C ALA A 14 -7.62 9.75 -7.21
N GLU A 15 -6.35 9.37 -7.21
CA GLU A 15 -5.87 8.16 -6.56
C GLU A 15 -5.98 8.24 -5.03
N LEU A 16 -5.57 9.35 -4.42
CA LEU A 16 -5.74 9.60 -2.99
C LEU A 16 -7.21 9.40 -2.58
N LEU A 17 -8.14 10.01 -3.31
CA LEU A 17 -9.56 9.90 -3.04
C LEU A 17 -10.07 8.47 -3.22
N ALA A 18 -9.64 7.75 -4.26
CA ALA A 18 -10.03 6.36 -4.54
C ALA A 18 -9.49 5.39 -3.48
N LEU A 19 -8.26 5.56 -3.04
CA LEU A 19 -7.60 4.66 -2.09
C LEU A 19 -8.13 4.79 -0.66
N SER A 20 -8.98 5.79 -0.36
CA SER A 20 -9.75 5.84 0.88
C SER A 20 -10.63 4.60 1.11
N LEU A 21 -10.97 3.85 0.05
CA LEU A 21 -11.70 2.59 0.16
C LEU A 21 -10.88 1.46 0.80
N TRP A 22 -9.54 1.48 0.65
CA TRP A 22 -8.68 0.34 1.00
C TRP A 22 -8.78 -0.04 2.47
N PHE A 23 -8.49 0.89 3.37
CA PHE A 23 -8.52 0.68 4.82
C PHE A 23 -9.77 1.23 5.50
N SER A 24 -10.86 1.48 4.74
CA SER A 24 -12.12 1.99 5.29
C SER A 24 -12.69 1.10 6.39
N ALA A 25 -12.71 -0.23 6.17
CA ALA A 25 -13.16 -1.20 7.18
C ALA A 25 -12.18 -1.31 8.37
N SER A 26 -10.87 -1.19 8.13
CA SER A 26 -9.85 -1.23 9.20
C SER A 26 -9.98 -0.03 10.13
N ALA A 27 -10.31 1.15 9.62
CA ALA A 27 -10.51 2.35 10.42
C ALA A 27 -11.71 2.24 11.39
N VAL A 28 -12.70 1.43 11.04
CA VAL A 28 -13.91 1.21 11.83
C VAL A 28 -13.94 -0.15 12.52
N LEU A 29 -12.87 -0.92 12.43
CA LEU A 29 -12.76 -2.29 12.93
C LEU A 29 -13.17 -2.44 14.41
N PRO A 30 -12.80 -1.56 15.36
CA PRO A 30 -13.25 -1.67 16.74
C PRO A 30 -14.77 -1.58 16.89
N ALA A 31 -15.45 -0.81 16.06
CA ALA A 31 -16.91 -0.72 16.07
C ALA A 31 -17.57 -1.99 15.51
N LEU A 32 -17.06 -2.50 14.37
CA LEU A 32 -17.51 -3.75 13.76
C LEU A 32 -17.29 -4.95 14.69
N THR A 33 -16.14 -5.00 15.37
CA THR A 33 -15.83 -6.06 16.33
C THR A 33 -16.83 -6.09 17.48
N ARG A 34 -17.21 -4.94 18.01
CA ARG A 34 -18.22 -4.85 19.08
C ARG A 34 -19.63 -5.19 18.61
N GLU A 35 -20.02 -4.69 17.43
CA GLU A 35 -21.38 -4.87 16.90
C GLU A 35 -21.61 -6.30 16.40
N TRP A 36 -20.63 -6.91 15.74
CA TRP A 36 -20.78 -8.23 15.12
C TRP A 36 -20.10 -9.37 15.90
N GLY A 37 -19.48 -9.08 17.05
CA GLY A 37 -18.78 -10.09 17.85
C GLY A 37 -17.62 -10.75 17.08
N LEU A 38 -16.84 -9.97 16.33
CA LEU A 38 -15.81 -10.52 15.46
C LEU A 38 -14.69 -11.21 16.26
N THR A 39 -14.35 -12.41 15.83
CA THR A 39 -13.12 -13.08 16.28
C THR A 39 -11.90 -12.37 15.71
N PRO A 40 -10.70 -12.54 16.28
CA PRO A 40 -9.46 -11.99 15.72
C PRO A 40 -9.24 -12.36 14.24
N GLY A 41 -9.57 -13.60 13.84
CA GLY A 41 -9.54 -14.05 12.45
C GLY A 41 -10.57 -13.36 11.55
N GLY A 42 -11.79 -13.12 12.05
CA GLY A 42 -12.82 -12.37 11.34
C GLY A 42 -12.42 -10.91 11.11
N ALA A 43 -11.81 -10.29 12.11
CA ALA A 43 -11.27 -8.94 12.02
C ALA A 43 -10.17 -8.81 10.96
N ALA A 44 -9.20 -9.73 10.97
CA ALA A 44 -8.16 -9.80 9.93
C ALA A 44 -8.76 -10.06 8.54
N GLY A 45 -9.78 -10.92 8.46
CA GLY A 45 -10.47 -11.30 7.23
C GLY A 45 -10.98 -10.12 6.43
N LEU A 46 -11.49 -9.05 7.07
CA LEU A 46 -11.99 -7.85 6.39
C LEU A 46 -10.90 -7.14 5.57
N THR A 47 -9.67 -7.11 6.04
CA THR A 47 -8.52 -6.55 5.30
C THR A 47 -7.96 -7.56 4.30
N ILE A 48 -7.84 -8.83 4.68
CA ILE A 48 -7.36 -9.92 3.82
C ILE A 48 -8.26 -10.07 2.58
N ALA A 49 -9.57 -9.93 2.72
CA ALA A 49 -10.51 -10.02 1.60
C ALA A 49 -10.23 -8.97 0.52
N VAL A 50 -9.89 -7.73 0.90
CA VAL A 50 -9.48 -6.69 -0.07
C VAL A 50 -8.19 -7.06 -0.76
N GLN A 51 -7.20 -7.57 -0.04
CA GLN A 51 -5.93 -8.00 -0.61
C GLN A 51 -6.14 -9.14 -1.64
N ALA A 52 -6.93 -10.15 -1.27
CA ALA A 52 -7.27 -11.25 -2.17
C ALA A 52 -8.02 -10.76 -3.41
N GLY A 53 -8.99 -9.86 -3.23
CA GLY A 53 -9.71 -9.23 -4.34
C GLY A 53 -8.78 -8.46 -5.26
N PHE A 54 -7.85 -7.68 -4.71
CA PHE A 54 -6.88 -6.92 -5.49
C PHE A 54 -5.96 -7.83 -6.32
N ILE A 55 -5.49 -8.95 -5.76
CA ILE A 55 -4.71 -9.96 -6.49
C ILE A 55 -5.51 -10.50 -7.67
N VAL A 56 -6.74 -10.95 -7.42
CA VAL A 56 -7.61 -11.51 -8.47
C VAL A 56 -7.91 -10.46 -9.55
N GLY A 57 -8.26 -9.24 -9.15
CA GLY A 57 -8.51 -8.14 -10.08
C GLY A 57 -7.29 -7.78 -10.93
N THR A 58 -6.09 -7.74 -10.31
CA THR A 58 -4.83 -7.47 -11.00
C THR A 58 -4.49 -8.57 -12.00
N LEU A 59 -4.65 -9.84 -11.62
CA LEU A 59 -4.43 -10.97 -12.52
C LEU A 59 -5.44 -10.98 -13.68
N LEU A 60 -6.72 -10.78 -13.41
CA LEU A 60 -7.75 -10.69 -14.45
C LEU A 60 -7.47 -9.53 -15.41
N SER A 61 -7.11 -8.36 -14.89
CA SER A 61 -6.74 -7.19 -15.70
C SER A 61 -5.54 -7.48 -16.60
N ALA A 62 -4.52 -8.17 -16.08
CA ALA A 62 -3.33 -8.54 -16.83
C ALA A 62 -3.62 -9.61 -17.90
N LEU A 63 -4.35 -10.67 -17.56
CA LEU A 63 -4.69 -11.77 -18.47
C LEU A 63 -5.58 -11.31 -19.63
N THR A 64 -6.49 -10.36 -19.35
CA THR A 64 -7.41 -9.81 -20.37
C THR A 64 -6.84 -8.61 -21.11
N ASN A 65 -5.65 -8.13 -20.72
CA ASN A 65 -5.07 -6.85 -21.17
C ASN A 65 -6.07 -5.69 -21.07
N LEU A 66 -6.83 -5.64 -19.98
CA LEU A 66 -7.96 -4.73 -19.81
C LEU A 66 -7.61 -3.25 -20.12
N PRO A 67 -6.46 -2.69 -19.68
CA PRO A 67 -6.08 -1.29 -19.98
C PRO A 67 -5.58 -1.08 -21.43
N ASP A 68 -5.57 -2.10 -22.27
CA ASP A 68 -5.21 -2.04 -23.68
C ASP A 68 -6.44 -2.21 -24.58
N VAL A 69 -7.41 -3.01 -24.12
CA VAL A 69 -8.72 -3.15 -24.75
C VAL A 69 -9.56 -1.90 -24.50
N PHE A 70 -9.56 -1.41 -23.26
CA PHE A 70 -10.21 -0.17 -22.85
C PHE A 70 -9.13 0.86 -22.46
N SER A 71 -9.44 2.17 -22.61
CA SER A 71 -8.51 3.18 -22.16
C SER A 71 -8.24 3.04 -20.64
N ALA A 72 -6.99 3.24 -20.20
CA ALA A 72 -6.61 3.20 -18.79
C ALA A 72 -7.48 4.12 -17.92
N ARG A 73 -7.89 5.28 -18.47
CA ARG A 73 -8.84 6.21 -17.82
C ARG A 73 -10.22 5.59 -17.59
N THR A 74 -10.74 4.86 -18.58
CA THR A 74 -12.04 4.18 -18.45
C THR A 74 -11.97 3.09 -17.40
N VAL A 75 -10.92 2.26 -17.42
CA VAL A 75 -10.71 1.21 -16.42
C VAL A 75 -10.61 1.82 -15.02
N MET A 76 -9.83 2.90 -14.87
CA MET A 76 -9.67 3.59 -13.59
C MET A 76 -11.01 4.14 -13.07
N LYS A 77 -11.74 4.86 -13.89
CA LYS A 77 -13.03 5.43 -13.52
C LYS A 77 -14.04 4.36 -13.11
N VAL A 78 -14.21 3.33 -13.93
CA VAL A 78 -15.17 2.25 -13.66
C VAL A 78 -14.77 1.47 -12.40
N GLY A 79 -13.49 1.15 -12.24
CA GLY A 79 -13.00 0.49 -11.03
C GLY A 79 -13.28 1.31 -9.78
N ILE A 80 -13.02 2.61 -9.79
CA ILE A 80 -13.29 3.49 -8.64
C ILE A 80 -14.79 3.55 -8.31
N VAL A 81 -15.66 3.72 -9.32
CA VAL A 81 -17.13 3.80 -9.10
C VAL A 81 -17.68 2.50 -8.56
N LEU A 82 -17.30 1.37 -9.13
CA LEU A 82 -17.73 0.05 -8.64
C LEU A 82 -17.16 -0.25 -7.24
N GLY A 83 -15.92 0.15 -6.97
CA GLY A 83 -15.32 0.04 -5.63
C GLY A 83 -16.05 0.89 -4.60
N ALA A 84 -16.45 2.12 -4.96
CA ALA A 84 -17.27 2.97 -4.11
C ALA A 84 -18.65 2.36 -3.85
N ALA A 85 -19.28 1.79 -4.87
CA ALA A 85 -20.58 1.14 -4.75
C ALA A 85 -20.50 -0.09 -3.81
N THR A 86 -19.50 -0.96 -3.97
CA THR A 86 -19.34 -2.15 -3.08
C THR A 86 -19.05 -1.73 -1.64
N ASN A 87 -18.24 -0.69 -1.41
CA ASN A 87 -17.95 -0.17 -0.08
C ASN A 87 -19.18 0.52 0.55
N ALA A 88 -19.97 1.26 -0.24
CA ALA A 88 -21.24 1.84 0.21
C ALA A 88 -22.28 0.75 0.54
N SER A 89 -22.35 -0.31 -0.25
CA SER A 89 -23.21 -1.48 0.01
C SER A 89 -22.89 -2.15 1.35
N LEU A 90 -21.61 -2.21 1.72
CA LEU A 90 -21.18 -2.68 3.04
C LEU A 90 -21.80 -1.84 4.16
N ALA A 91 -21.80 -0.52 4.00
CA ALA A 91 -22.36 0.39 5.00
C ALA A 91 -23.90 0.31 5.11
N LEU A 92 -24.58 0.13 3.98
CA LEU A 92 -26.04 0.27 3.91
C LEU A 92 -26.80 -1.02 4.21
N TRP A 93 -26.27 -2.18 3.79
CA TRP A 93 -27.05 -3.43 3.75
C TRP A 93 -26.40 -4.61 4.47
N VAL A 94 -25.23 -4.41 5.10
CA VAL A 94 -24.53 -5.54 5.74
C VAL A 94 -24.58 -5.43 7.26
N PHE A 95 -24.87 -6.58 7.90
CA PHE A 95 -25.04 -6.73 9.34
C PHE A 95 -24.27 -7.95 9.90
N SER A 96 -23.40 -8.56 9.10
CA SER A 96 -22.64 -9.74 9.50
C SER A 96 -21.35 -9.89 8.68
N LEU A 97 -20.45 -10.75 9.18
CA LEU A 97 -19.09 -10.92 8.63
C LEU A 97 -19.08 -11.44 7.19
N TRP A 98 -19.85 -12.50 6.86
CA TRP A 98 -19.72 -13.16 5.56
C TRP A 98 -20.07 -12.29 4.35
N PRO A 99 -21.21 -11.57 4.33
CA PRO A 99 -21.48 -10.60 3.26
C PRO A 99 -20.44 -9.48 3.22
N ALA A 100 -19.92 -9.06 4.39
CA ALA A 100 -18.88 -8.05 4.46
C ALA A 100 -17.59 -8.52 3.75
N LEU A 101 -17.16 -9.77 3.97
CA LEU A 101 -15.99 -10.35 3.30
C LEU A 101 -16.17 -10.37 1.78
N ILE A 102 -17.35 -10.74 1.28
CA ILE A 102 -17.65 -10.76 -0.16
C ILE A 102 -17.54 -9.35 -0.75
N LEU A 103 -18.14 -8.35 -0.10
CA LEU A 103 -18.08 -6.97 -0.59
C LEU A 103 -16.68 -6.37 -0.47
N ARG A 104 -15.91 -6.71 0.57
CA ARG A 104 -14.50 -6.31 0.70
C ARG A 104 -13.65 -6.94 -0.39
N PHE A 105 -13.86 -8.22 -0.71
CA PHE A 105 -13.22 -8.87 -1.85
C PHE A 105 -13.57 -8.15 -3.17
N ALA A 106 -14.85 -7.88 -3.42
CA ALA A 106 -15.28 -7.14 -4.59
C ALA A 106 -14.68 -5.72 -4.66
N THR A 107 -14.59 -5.02 -3.51
CA THR A 107 -13.89 -3.73 -3.42
C THR A 107 -12.43 -3.86 -3.86
N GLY A 108 -11.74 -4.91 -3.42
CA GLY A 108 -10.35 -5.20 -3.83
C GLY A 108 -10.22 -5.43 -5.33
N VAL A 109 -11.10 -6.25 -5.93
CA VAL A 109 -11.14 -6.45 -7.39
C VAL A 109 -11.29 -5.13 -8.13
N CYS A 110 -12.16 -4.26 -7.66
CA CYS A 110 -12.40 -2.94 -8.25
C CYS A 110 -11.18 -2.01 -8.10
N LEU A 111 -10.48 -2.04 -6.96
CA LEU A 111 -9.28 -1.23 -6.71
C LEU A 111 -8.08 -1.64 -7.59
N ALA A 112 -8.03 -2.86 -8.10
CA ALA A 112 -7.09 -3.24 -9.15
C ALA A 112 -7.31 -2.44 -10.45
N GLY A 113 -8.50 -1.89 -10.66
CA GLY A 113 -8.80 -0.92 -11.70
C GLY A 113 -8.38 0.51 -11.38
N ALA A 114 -7.96 0.84 -10.15
CA ALA A 114 -7.56 2.19 -9.76
C ALA A 114 -6.04 2.41 -9.89
N TYR A 115 -5.23 1.76 -9.07
CA TYR A 115 -3.79 2.00 -8.95
C TYR A 115 -2.97 1.63 -10.20
N PRO A 116 -3.03 0.41 -10.78
CA PRO A 116 -2.24 0.07 -11.95
C PRO A 116 -2.55 0.92 -13.19
N PRO A 117 -3.82 1.24 -13.51
CA PRO A 117 -4.12 2.19 -14.58
C PRO A 117 -3.60 3.60 -14.33
N ALA A 118 -3.62 4.09 -13.07
CA ALA A 118 -3.05 5.40 -12.72
C ALA A 118 -1.55 5.44 -13.04
N MET A 119 -0.80 4.39 -12.67
CA MET A 119 0.62 4.23 -13.01
C MET A 119 0.83 4.24 -14.53
N LYS A 120 -0.03 3.57 -15.30
CA LYS A 120 0.04 3.56 -16.76
C LYS A 120 -0.20 4.94 -17.35
N ILE A 121 -1.24 5.66 -16.91
CA ILE A 121 -1.52 7.04 -17.36
C ILE A 121 -0.34 7.95 -17.05
N MET A 122 0.17 7.91 -15.82
CA MET A 122 1.30 8.72 -15.38
C MET A 122 2.54 8.47 -16.24
N SER A 123 2.84 7.23 -16.58
CA SER A 123 3.98 6.88 -17.43
C SER A 123 3.91 7.47 -18.84
N THR A 124 2.72 7.82 -19.33
CA THR A 124 2.54 8.49 -20.64
C THR A 124 2.90 9.98 -20.60
N TRP A 125 3.03 10.56 -19.41
CA TRP A 125 3.37 11.97 -19.23
C TRP A 125 4.85 12.24 -18.95
N PHE A 126 5.59 11.25 -18.42
CA PHE A 126 6.97 11.41 -17.99
C PHE A 126 7.90 10.40 -18.68
N ARG A 127 8.88 10.88 -19.43
CA ARG A 127 10.04 10.09 -19.90
C ARG A 127 11.21 10.21 -18.92
N GLU A 128 11.46 11.43 -18.46
CA GLU A 128 12.46 11.75 -17.44
C GLU A 128 11.77 12.03 -16.12
N GLY A 129 12.46 11.84 -14.99
CA GLY A 129 11.90 12.08 -13.67
C GLY A 129 10.77 11.11 -13.26
N ARG A 130 10.66 9.95 -13.91
CA ARG A 130 9.63 8.94 -13.60
C ARG A 130 9.66 8.49 -12.14
N GLY A 131 10.85 8.34 -11.56
CA GLY A 131 11.01 7.93 -10.17
C GLY A 131 10.30 8.89 -9.20
N LEU A 132 10.49 10.19 -9.41
CA LEU A 132 9.81 11.23 -8.62
C LEU A 132 8.30 11.22 -8.85
N ALA A 133 7.84 11.09 -10.10
CA ALA A 133 6.42 11.07 -10.43
C ALA A 133 5.73 9.82 -9.83
N ILE A 134 6.36 8.65 -9.88
CA ILE A 134 5.90 7.42 -9.23
C ILE A 134 5.88 7.61 -7.70
N GLY A 135 6.94 8.19 -7.13
CA GLY A 135 7.01 8.46 -5.69
C GLY A 135 5.87 9.36 -5.21
N ILE A 136 5.51 10.41 -5.97
CA ILE A 136 4.37 11.29 -5.66
C ILE A 136 3.05 10.50 -5.73
N LEU A 137 2.87 9.66 -6.74
CA LEU A 137 1.67 8.83 -6.90
C LEU A 137 1.53 7.81 -5.76
N VAL A 138 2.62 7.12 -5.39
CA VAL A 138 2.64 6.21 -4.23
C VAL A 138 2.42 6.98 -2.92
N GLY A 139 2.95 8.19 -2.81
CA GLY A 139 2.65 9.07 -1.68
C GLY A 139 1.16 9.44 -1.57
N ALA A 140 0.50 9.70 -2.70
CA ALA A 140 -0.94 9.95 -2.75
C ALA A 140 -1.75 8.71 -2.35
N LEU A 141 -1.37 7.52 -2.83
CA LEU A 141 -1.92 6.23 -2.38
C LEU A 141 -1.80 6.07 -0.86
N THR A 142 -0.64 6.41 -0.30
CA THR A 142 -0.35 6.31 1.14
C THR A 142 -1.29 7.19 1.96
N VAL A 143 -1.41 8.47 1.59
CA VAL A 143 -2.33 9.41 2.25
C VAL A 143 -3.79 8.97 2.07
N GLY A 144 -4.16 8.55 0.87
CA GLY A 144 -5.50 8.04 0.57
C GLY A 144 -5.88 6.84 1.45
N SER A 145 -4.99 5.89 1.58
CA SER A 145 -5.19 4.70 2.43
C SER A 145 -5.37 5.07 3.91
N ALA A 146 -4.75 6.16 4.37
CA ALA A 146 -4.89 6.67 5.73
C ALA A 146 -6.17 7.50 5.96
N THR A 147 -6.77 8.06 4.91
CA THR A 147 -7.90 9.01 4.99
C THR A 147 -9.08 8.53 5.85
N PRO A 148 -9.51 7.26 5.84
CA PRO A 148 -10.58 6.78 6.73
C PRO A 148 -10.27 6.95 8.21
N HIS A 149 -9.00 6.82 8.59
CA HIS A 149 -8.56 7.06 9.96
C HIS A 149 -8.66 8.55 10.34
N LEU A 150 -8.39 9.47 9.40
CA LEU A 150 -8.62 10.90 9.62
C LEU A 150 -10.09 11.18 9.83
N VAL A 151 -10.95 10.69 8.93
CA VAL A 151 -12.42 10.87 9.04
C VAL A 151 -12.89 10.37 10.41
N ARG A 152 -12.50 9.16 10.81
CA ARG A 152 -12.86 8.58 12.10
C ARG A 152 -12.30 9.37 13.29
N GLY A 153 -11.09 9.89 13.16
CA GLY A 153 -10.39 10.61 14.23
C GLY A 153 -10.93 11.99 14.50
N VAL A 154 -11.41 12.68 13.46
CA VAL A 154 -11.83 14.10 13.55
C VAL A 154 -13.35 14.24 13.73
N THR A 155 -14.14 13.39 13.08
CA THR A 155 -15.60 13.58 13.02
C THR A 155 -16.40 12.77 14.03
N ALA A 156 -15.78 11.78 14.69
CA ALA A 156 -16.47 10.82 15.57
C ALA A 156 -17.71 10.15 14.93
N LEU A 157 -17.79 10.14 13.60
CA LEU A 157 -18.92 9.56 12.85
C LEU A 157 -19.11 8.07 13.22
N PRO A 158 -20.34 7.57 13.24
CA PRO A 158 -20.61 6.15 13.27
C PRO A 158 -19.88 5.41 12.13
N TRP A 159 -19.68 4.10 12.28
CA TRP A 159 -18.87 3.35 11.31
C TRP A 159 -19.47 3.33 9.89
N ARG A 160 -20.81 3.32 9.79
CA ARG A 160 -21.52 3.30 8.50
C ARG A 160 -21.25 4.59 7.72
N GLU A 161 -21.38 5.72 8.37
CA GLU A 161 -21.15 7.04 7.80
C GLU A 161 -19.67 7.23 7.43
N THR A 162 -18.74 6.68 8.20
CA THR A 162 -17.31 6.68 7.85
C THR A 162 -17.06 5.96 6.51
N LEU A 163 -17.69 4.78 6.29
CA LEU A 163 -17.61 4.06 5.02
C LEU A 163 -18.28 4.81 3.87
N LEU A 164 -19.42 5.47 4.12
CA LEU A 164 -20.11 6.29 3.11
C LEU A 164 -19.29 7.51 2.71
N VAL A 165 -18.62 8.17 3.65
CA VAL A 165 -17.69 9.27 3.35
C VAL A 165 -16.54 8.78 2.49
N ALA A 166 -15.92 7.64 2.80
CA ALA A 166 -14.87 7.06 1.97
C ALA A 166 -15.39 6.75 0.55
N SER A 167 -16.62 6.23 0.42
CA SER A 167 -17.24 5.96 -0.88
C SER A 167 -17.50 7.26 -1.67
N ALA A 168 -17.98 8.32 -1.00
CA ALA A 168 -18.20 9.63 -1.62
C ALA A 168 -16.89 10.27 -2.11
N LEU A 169 -15.81 10.16 -1.30
CA LEU A 169 -14.47 10.60 -1.70
C LEU A 169 -14.00 9.84 -2.96
N ALA A 170 -14.19 8.52 -3.01
CA ALA A 170 -13.83 7.73 -4.18
C ALA A 170 -14.62 8.16 -5.42
N VAL A 171 -15.93 8.40 -5.31
CA VAL A 171 -16.74 8.95 -6.42
C VAL A 171 -16.21 10.31 -6.88
N ALA A 172 -15.83 11.20 -5.95
CA ALA A 172 -15.19 12.46 -6.30
C ALA A 172 -13.88 12.24 -7.07
N GLY A 173 -13.09 11.25 -6.69
CA GLY A 173 -11.90 10.81 -7.44
C GLY A 173 -12.24 10.38 -8.87
N ALA A 174 -13.29 9.57 -9.06
CA ALA A 174 -13.75 9.16 -10.38
C ALA A 174 -14.20 10.37 -11.25
N ILE A 175 -14.84 11.37 -10.64
CA ILE A 175 -15.22 12.63 -11.31
C ILE A 175 -13.96 13.39 -11.76
N VAL A 176 -12.93 13.47 -10.92
CA VAL A 176 -11.64 14.09 -11.29
C VAL A 176 -11.05 13.38 -12.50
N VAL A 177 -11.03 12.04 -12.51
CA VAL A 177 -10.56 11.26 -13.67
C VAL A 177 -11.37 11.55 -14.91
N GLN A 178 -12.70 11.58 -14.79
CA GLN A 178 -13.59 11.80 -15.93
C GLN A 178 -13.41 13.18 -16.58
N LEU A 179 -13.30 14.23 -15.77
CA LEU A 179 -13.36 15.61 -16.26
C LEU A 179 -11.99 16.18 -16.62
N TRP A 180 -10.92 15.79 -15.90
CA TRP A 180 -9.65 16.52 -15.99
C TRP A 180 -8.42 15.66 -16.27
N VAL A 181 -8.45 14.34 -16.05
CA VAL A 181 -7.31 13.49 -16.36
C VAL A 181 -7.30 13.16 -17.86
N THR A 182 -6.14 13.29 -18.48
CA THR A 182 -5.93 12.96 -19.91
C THR A 182 -4.70 12.08 -20.08
N ASP A 183 -4.67 11.29 -21.16
CA ASP A 183 -3.46 10.52 -21.53
C ASP A 183 -2.37 11.47 -22.03
N GLY A 184 -1.10 11.11 -21.78
CA GLY A 184 0.06 11.87 -22.19
C GLY A 184 0.48 11.59 -23.63
N PRO A 185 1.46 12.37 -24.14
CA PRO A 185 1.95 12.24 -25.50
C PRO A 185 2.80 10.98 -25.74
N TYR A 186 3.30 10.35 -24.68
CA TYR A 186 4.23 9.21 -24.80
C TYR A 186 3.49 7.89 -24.61
N ARG A 187 3.08 7.25 -25.71
CA ARG A 187 2.48 5.92 -25.66
C ARG A 187 3.58 4.87 -25.60
N PHE A 188 3.37 3.86 -24.75
CA PHE A 188 4.22 2.68 -24.70
C PHE A 188 3.53 1.53 -25.41
N PRO A 189 4.27 0.74 -26.21
CA PRO A 189 3.73 -0.51 -26.71
C PRO A 189 3.39 -1.39 -25.51
N SER A 190 2.15 -1.91 -25.48
CA SER A 190 1.76 -2.88 -24.46
C SER A 190 2.25 -4.26 -24.88
N ALA A 191 2.86 -4.97 -23.96
CA ALA A 191 3.13 -6.39 -24.12
C ALA A 191 2.06 -7.19 -23.41
N ARG A 192 1.60 -8.27 -24.05
CA ARG A 192 0.63 -9.19 -23.44
C ARG A 192 1.26 -9.90 -22.25
N PHE A 193 0.45 -10.12 -21.21
CA PHE A 193 0.88 -10.93 -20.09
C PHE A 193 1.21 -12.36 -20.56
N ASP A 194 2.41 -12.83 -20.22
CA ASP A 194 2.88 -14.17 -20.53
C ASP A 194 3.19 -14.92 -19.23
N ILE A 195 2.39 -15.92 -18.92
CA ILE A 195 2.54 -16.72 -17.71
C ILE A 195 3.90 -17.44 -17.63
N ARG A 196 4.49 -17.79 -18.80
CA ARG A 196 5.81 -18.43 -18.85
C ARG A 196 6.89 -17.45 -18.40
N MET A 197 6.74 -16.18 -18.74
CA MET A 197 7.65 -15.11 -18.32
C MET A 197 7.44 -14.71 -16.85
N ALA A 198 6.27 -14.96 -16.27
CA ALA A 198 6.08 -14.79 -14.83
C ALA A 198 7.01 -15.71 -14.01
N ALA A 199 7.23 -16.94 -14.46
CA ALA A 199 8.19 -17.85 -13.84
C ALA A 199 9.66 -17.40 -14.03
N ALA A 200 9.98 -16.73 -15.12
CA ALA A 200 11.34 -16.23 -15.41
C ALA A 200 11.81 -15.19 -14.37
N VAL A 201 10.89 -14.41 -13.78
CA VAL A 201 11.22 -13.45 -12.69
C VAL A 201 11.92 -14.15 -11.52
N PHE A 202 11.51 -15.38 -11.20
CA PHE A 202 12.13 -16.19 -10.14
C PHE A 202 13.27 -17.10 -10.67
N GLY A 203 13.34 -17.32 -11.97
CA GLY A 203 14.41 -18.09 -12.61
C GLY A 203 15.73 -17.32 -12.67
N GLU A 204 15.70 -16.05 -13.04
CA GLU A 204 16.87 -15.20 -13.15
C GLU A 204 17.30 -14.65 -11.78
N ARG A 205 18.63 -14.63 -11.53
CA ARG A 205 19.19 -14.28 -10.21
C ARG A 205 18.86 -12.84 -9.77
N ALA A 206 19.06 -11.87 -10.62
CA ALA A 206 18.91 -10.46 -10.25
C ALA A 206 17.44 -10.05 -10.07
N PRO A 207 16.50 -10.32 -10.99
CA PRO A 207 15.08 -10.08 -10.77
C PRO A 207 14.53 -10.82 -9.54
N ARG A 208 14.96 -12.07 -9.31
CA ARG A 208 14.57 -12.84 -8.12
C ARG A 208 15.00 -12.17 -6.82
N LEU A 209 16.22 -11.67 -6.73
CA LEU A 209 16.71 -10.96 -5.54
C LEU A 209 15.97 -9.65 -5.32
N ALA A 210 15.69 -8.88 -6.37
CA ALA A 210 14.85 -7.69 -6.28
C ALA A 210 13.43 -8.04 -5.81
N CYS A 211 12.87 -9.15 -6.30
CA CYS A 211 11.57 -9.63 -5.86
C CYS A 211 11.59 -10.04 -4.37
N PHE A 212 12.63 -10.72 -3.89
CA PHE A 212 12.77 -11.07 -2.48
C PHE A 212 12.93 -9.82 -1.59
N GLY A 213 13.61 -8.78 -2.06
CA GLY A 213 13.63 -7.48 -1.40
C GLY A 213 12.22 -6.91 -1.23
N TYR A 214 11.44 -6.91 -2.32
CA TYR A 214 10.04 -6.49 -2.31
C TYR A 214 9.17 -7.33 -1.37
N LEU A 215 9.34 -8.65 -1.34
CA LEU A 215 8.61 -9.53 -0.43
C LEU A 215 8.91 -9.21 1.04
N GLY A 216 10.17 -8.89 1.36
CA GLY A 216 10.55 -8.43 2.69
C GLY A 216 9.85 -7.13 3.10
N HIS A 217 9.77 -6.16 2.20
CA HIS A 217 9.00 -4.93 2.38
C HIS A 217 7.50 -5.19 2.56
N MET A 218 6.91 -6.02 1.68
CA MET A 218 5.47 -6.32 1.73
C MET A 218 5.05 -7.08 2.99
N TRP A 219 5.92 -7.94 3.53
CA TRP A 219 5.67 -8.64 4.80
C TRP A 219 5.36 -7.67 5.94
N GLU A 220 6.04 -6.55 5.99
CA GLU A 220 5.92 -5.56 7.05
C GLU A 220 4.80 -4.55 6.78
N LEU A 221 4.75 -3.96 5.58
CA LEU A 221 3.97 -2.77 5.24
C LEU A 221 2.49 -2.90 5.56
N TYR A 222 1.82 -3.84 4.94
CA TYR A 222 0.36 -3.94 5.05
C TYR A 222 -0.10 -4.47 6.40
N ALA A 223 0.73 -5.27 7.08
CA ALA A 223 0.44 -5.71 8.44
C ALA A 223 0.53 -4.54 9.44
N MET A 224 1.55 -3.68 9.29
CA MET A 224 1.64 -2.44 10.07
C MET A 224 0.43 -1.54 9.81
N TRP A 225 0.08 -1.25 8.56
CA TRP A 225 -1.05 -0.39 8.23
C TRP A 225 -2.39 -0.93 8.72
N ALA A 226 -2.57 -2.25 8.68
CA ALA A 226 -3.81 -2.89 9.14
C ALA A 226 -4.00 -2.79 10.66
N TRP A 227 -2.91 -2.85 11.43
CA TRP A 227 -2.99 -3.07 12.87
C TRP A 227 -2.44 -1.92 13.74
N ILE A 228 -1.76 -0.92 13.16
CA ILE A 228 -1.20 0.19 13.95
C ILE A 228 -2.28 0.96 14.72
N ALA A 229 -3.49 1.12 14.16
CA ALA A 229 -4.61 1.76 14.85
C ALA A 229 -5.02 1.00 16.11
N ALA A 230 -5.08 -0.34 16.01
CA ALA A 230 -5.42 -1.20 17.16
C ALA A 230 -4.31 -1.19 18.22
N PHE A 231 -3.04 -1.21 17.79
CA PHE A 231 -1.90 -1.08 18.69
C PHE A 231 -1.92 0.25 19.45
N LEU A 232 -2.13 1.37 18.75
CA LEU A 232 -2.16 2.68 19.38
C LEU A 232 -3.35 2.81 20.34
N ALA A 233 -4.53 2.29 19.98
CA ALA A 233 -5.68 2.29 20.85
C ALA A 233 -5.41 1.47 22.12
N ALA A 234 -4.95 0.22 21.96
CA ALA A 234 -4.64 -0.66 23.09
C ALA A 234 -3.52 -0.09 23.99
N SER A 235 -2.54 0.60 23.41
CA SER A 235 -1.45 1.25 24.19
C SER A 235 -1.97 2.39 25.06
N LEU A 236 -2.97 3.17 24.62
CA LEU A 236 -3.62 4.18 25.46
C LEU A 236 -4.48 3.55 26.55
N GLU A 237 -5.20 2.48 26.23
CA GLU A 237 -6.02 1.73 27.21
C GLU A 237 -5.15 1.14 28.33
N GLU A 238 -4.01 0.50 27.98
CA GLU A 238 -3.06 -0.06 28.93
C GLU A 238 -2.52 0.99 29.89
N ARG A 239 -2.32 2.21 29.41
CA ARG A 239 -1.86 3.35 30.21
C ARG A 239 -2.96 3.93 31.13
N GLY A 240 -4.23 3.56 30.93
CA GLY A 240 -5.38 4.18 31.64
C GLY A 240 -5.97 5.38 30.91
N GLY A 241 -5.71 5.52 29.62
CA GLY A 241 -6.25 6.59 28.78
C GLY A 241 -5.23 7.64 28.35
N GLY A 242 -5.71 8.73 27.76
CA GLY A 242 -4.90 9.84 27.30
C GLY A 242 -4.97 10.07 25.78
N SER A 243 -3.97 10.76 25.26
CA SER A 243 -3.88 11.09 23.83
C SER A 243 -2.44 11.11 23.34
N TYR A 244 -2.27 11.02 22.02
CA TYR A 244 -1.00 11.17 21.31
C TYR A 244 -0.83 12.64 20.91
N ALA A 245 -0.24 13.45 21.75
CA ALA A 245 -0.10 14.91 21.53
C ALA A 245 -1.44 15.59 21.20
N GLY A 246 -2.50 15.25 21.93
CA GLY A 246 -3.86 15.76 21.68
C GLY A 246 -4.67 14.96 20.64
N LEU A 247 -4.05 14.02 19.94
CA LEU A 247 -4.72 13.17 18.95
C LEU A 247 -5.25 11.88 19.58
N ASN A 248 -6.44 11.44 19.19
CA ASN A 248 -6.89 10.08 19.48
C ASN A 248 -6.14 9.06 18.60
N ALA A 249 -6.28 7.76 18.90
CA ALA A 249 -5.57 6.70 18.19
C ALA A 249 -5.81 6.70 16.67
N SER A 250 -7.04 7.03 16.21
CA SER A 250 -7.35 7.09 14.77
C SER A 250 -6.65 8.26 14.09
N ALA A 251 -6.72 9.47 14.66
CA ALA A 251 -6.02 10.63 14.11
C ALA A 251 -4.49 10.45 14.14
N ALA A 252 -3.95 9.84 15.21
CA ALA A 252 -2.53 9.49 15.28
C ALA A 252 -2.15 8.48 14.17
N THR A 253 -3.00 7.48 13.92
CA THR A 253 -2.81 6.52 12.81
C THR A 253 -2.76 7.22 11.46
N PHE A 254 -3.68 8.18 11.20
CA PHE A 254 -3.61 8.99 9.99
C PHE A 254 -2.27 9.69 9.86
N VAL A 255 -1.80 10.37 10.90
CA VAL A 255 -0.51 11.09 10.87
C VAL A 255 0.64 10.12 10.58
N VAL A 256 0.70 8.98 11.28
CA VAL A 256 1.74 7.95 11.10
C VAL A 256 1.79 7.45 9.65
N VAL A 257 0.66 7.07 9.08
CA VAL A 257 0.62 6.50 7.72
C VAL A 257 0.78 7.60 6.66
N ALA A 258 0.10 8.74 6.80
CA ALA A 258 0.15 9.82 5.81
C ALA A 258 1.55 10.44 5.67
N LEU A 259 2.32 10.54 6.76
CA LEU A 259 3.71 10.98 6.72
C LEU A 259 4.62 10.02 5.92
N GLY A 260 4.19 8.81 5.65
CA GLY A 260 4.83 7.91 4.68
C GLY A 260 4.97 8.53 3.28
N ALA A 261 4.10 9.47 2.90
CA ALA A 261 4.26 10.21 1.64
C ALA A 261 5.60 10.98 1.57
N LEU A 262 6.09 11.50 2.71
CA LEU A 262 7.43 12.10 2.80
C LEU A 262 8.52 11.03 2.59
N GLY A 263 8.29 9.82 3.11
CA GLY A 263 9.17 8.66 2.88
C GLY A 263 9.26 8.31 1.39
N CYS A 264 8.14 8.25 0.67
CA CYS A 264 8.11 7.99 -0.77
C CYS A 264 8.91 9.04 -1.55
N TRP A 265 8.75 10.32 -1.22
CA TRP A 265 9.49 11.41 -1.84
C TRP A 265 10.99 11.35 -1.52
N ALA A 266 11.35 11.22 -0.23
CA ALA A 266 12.73 11.14 0.21
C ALA A 266 13.44 9.88 -0.30
N GLY A 267 12.76 8.72 -0.33
CA GLY A 267 13.24 7.46 -0.87
C GLY A 267 13.55 7.56 -2.37
N GLY A 268 12.71 8.26 -3.14
CA GLY A 268 12.98 8.56 -4.55
C GLY A 268 14.27 9.36 -4.73
N LEU A 269 14.43 10.47 -4.00
CA LEU A 269 15.64 11.31 -4.05
C LEU A 269 16.89 10.55 -3.55
N ALA A 270 16.76 9.79 -2.48
CA ALA A 270 17.84 8.98 -1.94
C ALA A 270 18.31 7.93 -2.95
N SER A 271 17.37 7.27 -3.62
CA SER A 271 17.67 6.27 -4.63
C SER A 271 18.41 6.83 -5.84
N ASP A 272 18.07 8.04 -6.27
CA ASP A 272 18.77 8.71 -7.38
C ASP A 272 20.23 9.09 -7.03
N ARG A 273 20.52 9.29 -5.72
CA ARG A 273 21.87 9.66 -5.24
C ARG A 273 22.70 8.47 -4.77
N LEU A 274 22.12 7.61 -3.96
CA LEU A 274 22.82 6.50 -3.27
C LEU A 274 22.72 5.18 -4.02
N GLY A 275 21.87 5.11 -5.05
CA GLY A 275 21.52 3.88 -5.74
C GLY A 275 20.36 3.14 -5.07
N ARG A 276 19.68 2.28 -5.87
CA ARG A 276 18.45 1.61 -5.43
C ARG A 276 18.68 0.61 -4.31
N THR A 277 19.75 -0.19 -4.40
CA THR A 277 20.03 -1.22 -3.39
C THR A 277 20.36 -0.60 -2.05
N THR A 278 21.14 0.48 -2.02
CA THR A 278 21.54 1.17 -0.78
C THR A 278 20.34 1.84 -0.12
N SER A 279 19.54 2.59 -0.88
CA SER A 279 18.36 3.30 -0.35
C SER A 279 17.31 2.34 0.20
N THR A 280 17.04 1.22 -0.48
CA THR A 280 16.10 0.20 0.01
C THR A 280 16.63 -0.51 1.25
N MET A 281 17.92 -0.84 1.32
CA MET A 281 18.50 -1.43 2.53
C MET A 281 18.42 -0.50 3.74
N ILE A 282 18.68 0.80 3.57
CA ILE A 282 18.56 1.78 4.66
C ILE A 282 17.11 1.88 5.12
N ALA A 283 16.16 2.04 4.22
CA ALA A 283 14.75 2.15 4.53
C ALA A 283 14.24 0.91 5.31
N MET A 284 14.52 -0.30 4.80
CA MET A 284 14.15 -1.57 5.45
C MET A 284 14.86 -1.76 6.80
N ALA A 285 16.13 -1.38 6.94
CA ALA A 285 16.83 -1.50 8.21
C ALA A 285 16.22 -0.59 9.28
N LEU A 286 15.86 0.66 8.91
CA LEU A 286 15.20 1.59 9.80
C LEU A 286 13.78 1.15 10.15
N SER A 287 12.98 0.71 9.17
CA SER A 287 11.61 0.23 9.43
C SER A 287 11.62 -1.04 10.29
N GLY A 288 12.48 -2.00 9.98
CA GLY A 288 12.63 -3.21 10.78
C GLY A 288 13.10 -2.93 12.22
N ALA A 289 13.96 -1.94 12.42
CA ALA A 289 14.35 -1.49 13.77
C ALA A 289 13.14 -0.89 14.52
N CYS A 290 12.28 -0.12 13.83
CA CYS A 290 11.04 0.39 14.41
C CYS A 290 10.08 -0.76 14.78
N ALA A 291 9.91 -1.75 13.90
CA ALA A 291 9.09 -2.93 14.15
C ALA A 291 9.59 -3.72 15.38
N ALA A 292 10.90 -3.86 15.53
CA ALA A 292 11.52 -4.52 16.68
C ALA A 292 11.34 -3.75 17.99
N THR A 293 11.28 -2.42 17.95
CA THR A 293 11.38 -1.58 19.13
C THR A 293 10.08 -0.95 19.59
N ILE A 294 9.10 -0.76 18.69
CA ILE A 294 7.83 -0.08 19.03
C ILE A 294 7.09 -0.76 20.19
N GLY A 295 7.19 -2.07 20.30
CA GLY A 295 6.55 -2.82 21.39
C GLY A 295 7.05 -2.46 22.78
N PHE A 296 8.29 -1.97 22.90
CA PHE A 296 8.83 -1.50 24.19
C PHE A 296 8.24 -0.16 24.64
N THR A 297 7.58 0.56 23.74
CA THR A 297 6.86 1.80 24.06
C THR A 297 5.39 1.58 24.46
N PHE A 298 4.88 0.32 24.34
CA PHE A 298 3.51 -0.04 24.63
C PHE A 298 3.13 0.25 26.09
N GLY A 299 2.04 0.99 26.30
CA GLY A 299 1.61 1.46 27.63
C GLY A 299 2.51 2.53 28.24
N GLY A 300 3.58 2.92 27.56
CA GLY A 300 4.56 3.93 27.98
C GLY A 300 4.16 5.37 27.61
N PRO A 301 5.14 6.31 27.57
CA PRO A 301 4.88 7.70 27.20
C PRO A 301 4.32 7.82 25.79
N PRO A 302 3.11 8.41 25.58
CA PRO A 302 2.47 8.45 24.27
C PRO A 302 3.30 9.17 23.19
N LEU A 303 4.04 10.21 23.58
CA LEU A 303 4.89 10.94 22.64
C LEU A 303 6.01 10.04 22.09
N LEU A 304 6.63 9.21 22.92
CA LEU A 304 7.66 8.26 22.48
C LEU A 304 7.08 7.23 21.51
N THR A 305 5.91 6.66 21.86
CA THR A 305 5.20 5.71 20.97
C THR A 305 4.86 6.36 19.64
N LEU A 306 4.35 7.60 19.65
CA LEU A 306 4.00 8.32 18.44
C LEU A 306 5.25 8.63 17.58
N LEU A 307 6.35 9.05 18.19
CA LEU A 307 7.60 9.33 17.45
C LEU A 307 8.17 8.09 16.77
N VAL A 308 8.23 6.95 17.48
CA VAL A 308 8.66 5.67 16.88
C VAL A 308 7.71 5.26 15.75
N ALA A 309 6.38 5.37 15.95
CA ALA A 309 5.40 5.06 14.94
C ALA A 309 5.51 5.97 13.70
N ILE A 310 5.78 7.26 13.86
CA ILE A 310 6.00 8.21 12.76
C ILE A 310 7.26 7.84 11.97
N VAL A 311 8.37 7.58 12.65
CA VAL A 311 9.60 7.14 11.96
C VAL A 311 9.34 5.85 11.19
N TRP A 312 8.60 4.92 11.79
CA TRP A 312 8.21 3.70 11.12
C TRP A 312 7.33 3.96 9.89
N GLY A 313 6.28 4.80 10.03
CA GLY A 313 5.39 5.17 8.93
C GLY A 313 6.11 5.82 7.75
N ILE A 314 7.14 6.64 8.01
CA ILE A 314 7.97 7.27 6.98
C ILE A 314 8.88 6.23 6.31
N THR A 315 9.56 5.40 7.07
CA THR A 315 10.60 4.49 6.56
C THR A 315 10.03 3.26 5.89
N ILE A 316 8.90 2.74 6.36
CA ILE A 316 8.28 1.50 5.88
C ILE A 316 7.84 1.56 4.41
N ILE A 317 7.52 2.75 3.87
CA ILE A 317 7.05 2.92 2.47
C ILE A 317 8.10 3.57 1.58
N ALA A 318 9.21 4.06 2.15
CA ALA A 318 10.22 4.84 1.42
C ALA A 318 10.89 4.06 0.28
N ASP A 319 10.95 2.75 0.37
CA ASP A 319 11.56 1.84 -0.60
C ASP A 319 10.56 1.26 -1.62
N SER A 320 9.26 1.40 -1.41
CA SER A 320 8.21 0.73 -2.20
C SER A 320 8.34 0.96 -3.71
N ALA A 321 8.49 2.20 -4.15
CA ALA A 321 8.63 2.55 -5.55
C ALA A 321 9.94 2.00 -6.17
N GLN A 322 10.97 1.79 -5.35
CA GLN A 322 12.29 1.38 -5.81
C GLN A 322 12.30 -0.10 -6.24
N PHE A 323 11.51 -0.96 -5.60
CA PHE A 323 11.38 -2.36 -6.00
C PHE A 323 10.72 -2.53 -7.37
N SER A 324 9.64 -1.78 -7.63
CA SER A 324 8.99 -1.78 -8.94
C SER A 324 9.91 -1.25 -10.03
N THR A 325 10.70 -0.22 -9.70
CA THR A 325 11.68 0.34 -10.64
C THR A 325 12.85 -0.63 -10.87
N ALA A 326 13.35 -1.30 -9.82
CA ALA A 326 14.41 -2.29 -9.96
C ALA A 326 13.98 -3.46 -10.85
N ILE A 327 12.78 -4.00 -10.69
CA ILE A 327 12.24 -5.03 -11.59
C ILE A 327 12.13 -4.51 -13.03
N THR A 328 11.72 -3.25 -13.22
CA THR A 328 11.66 -2.65 -14.56
C THR A 328 13.04 -2.55 -15.23
N GLU A 329 14.08 -2.21 -14.47
CA GLU A 329 15.45 -2.06 -14.99
C GLU A 329 16.16 -3.41 -15.20
N LEU A 330 15.77 -4.44 -14.45
CA LEU A 330 16.38 -5.77 -14.53
C LEU A 330 15.67 -6.70 -15.53
N SER A 331 14.41 -6.41 -15.87
CA SER A 331 13.63 -7.27 -16.77
C SER A 331 13.75 -6.84 -18.23
N PRO A 332 13.67 -7.78 -19.20
CA PRO A 332 13.57 -7.43 -20.60
C PRO A 332 12.36 -6.52 -20.87
N PRO A 333 12.50 -5.45 -21.71
CA PRO A 333 11.43 -4.46 -21.91
C PRO A 333 10.08 -5.04 -22.34
N ALA A 334 10.09 -6.13 -23.11
CA ALA A 334 8.88 -6.83 -23.57
C ALA A 334 8.07 -7.49 -22.43
N TYR A 335 8.67 -7.72 -21.27
CA TYR A 335 8.07 -8.51 -20.18
C TYR A 335 7.96 -7.75 -18.85
N VAL A 336 8.30 -6.46 -18.85
CA VAL A 336 8.23 -5.61 -17.64
C VAL A 336 6.84 -5.63 -17.01
N GLY A 337 5.77 -5.58 -17.82
CA GLY A 337 4.40 -5.64 -17.33
C GLY A 337 4.09 -6.97 -16.61
N THR A 338 4.52 -8.09 -17.20
CA THR A 338 4.37 -9.41 -16.58
C THR A 338 5.15 -9.52 -15.28
N ALA A 339 6.39 -9.03 -15.26
CA ALA A 339 7.25 -9.06 -14.09
C ALA A 339 6.67 -8.24 -12.93
N LEU A 340 6.19 -7.02 -13.20
CA LEU A 340 5.55 -6.16 -12.21
C LEU A 340 4.25 -6.77 -11.66
N THR A 341 3.41 -7.32 -12.54
CA THR A 341 2.17 -8.01 -12.12
C THR A 341 2.49 -9.19 -11.21
N THR A 342 3.47 -10.02 -11.60
CA THR A 342 3.90 -11.19 -10.81
C THR A 342 4.43 -10.77 -9.45
N GLN A 343 5.35 -9.80 -9.42
CA GLN A 343 5.90 -9.25 -8.17
C GLN A 343 4.78 -8.73 -7.26
N THR A 344 3.87 -7.93 -7.81
CA THR A 344 2.74 -7.37 -7.07
C THR A 344 1.85 -8.46 -6.49
N CYS A 345 1.40 -9.41 -7.30
CA CYS A 345 0.50 -10.48 -6.85
C CYS A 345 1.11 -11.34 -5.75
N VAL A 346 2.38 -11.74 -5.90
CA VAL A 346 3.07 -12.55 -4.88
C VAL A 346 3.29 -11.74 -3.60
N GLY A 347 3.64 -10.46 -3.72
CA GLY A 347 3.77 -9.56 -2.57
C GLY A 347 2.46 -9.41 -1.80
N PHE A 348 1.36 -9.12 -2.49
CA PHE A 348 0.04 -9.02 -1.85
C PHE A 348 -0.43 -10.35 -1.25
N ALA A 349 -0.13 -11.49 -1.88
CA ALA A 349 -0.41 -12.81 -1.30
C ALA A 349 0.34 -13.01 0.03
N LEU A 350 1.59 -12.58 0.10
CA LEU A 350 2.39 -12.64 1.32
C LEU A 350 1.82 -11.75 2.44
N THR A 351 1.27 -10.57 2.09
CA THR A 351 0.66 -9.67 3.07
C THR A 351 -0.53 -10.29 3.79
N MET A 352 -1.28 -11.17 3.14
CA MET A 352 -2.40 -11.86 3.79
C MET A 352 -1.94 -12.71 4.97
N ILE A 353 -0.76 -13.33 4.86
CA ILE A 353 -0.14 -14.12 5.93
C ILE A 353 0.29 -13.21 7.07
N SER A 354 1.00 -12.12 6.79
CA SER A 354 1.48 -11.21 7.84
C SER A 354 0.34 -10.46 8.53
N ILE A 355 -0.71 -10.06 7.81
CA ILE A 355 -1.92 -9.45 8.39
C ILE A 355 -2.63 -10.45 9.33
N TRP A 356 -2.75 -11.71 8.91
CA TRP A 356 -3.38 -12.76 9.73
C TRP A 356 -2.57 -13.11 10.97
N LEU A 357 -1.25 -12.99 10.89
CA LEU A 357 -0.33 -13.35 11.98
C LEU A 357 -0.44 -12.43 13.21
N ILE A 358 -0.70 -11.13 13.02
CA ILE A 358 -0.64 -10.14 14.11
C ILE A 358 -1.67 -10.38 15.22
N PRO A 359 -2.99 -10.59 14.96
CA PRO A 359 -3.96 -10.79 16.03
C PRO A 359 -3.66 -11.98 16.96
N PRO A 360 -3.33 -13.20 16.47
CA PRO A 360 -2.98 -14.30 17.37
C PRO A 360 -1.66 -14.05 18.13
N MET A 361 -0.71 -13.30 17.56
CA MET A 361 0.50 -12.90 18.27
C MET A 361 0.17 -11.89 19.39
N ALA A 362 -0.67 -10.90 19.10
CA ALA A 362 -1.12 -9.94 20.08
C ALA A 362 -1.91 -10.61 21.22
N ALA A 363 -2.73 -11.60 20.91
CA ALA A 363 -3.51 -12.36 21.91
C ALA A 363 -2.63 -13.26 22.79
N ARG A 364 -1.58 -13.89 22.25
CA ARG A 364 -0.73 -14.85 22.97
C ARG A 364 0.46 -14.21 23.67
N ALA A 365 1.15 -13.30 23.00
CA ALA A 365 2.39 -12.67 23.46
C ALA A 365 2.23 -11.19 23.84
N GLY A 366 1.03 -10.63 23.65
CA GLY A 366 0.75 -9.21 23.85
C GLY A 366 1.24 -8.32 22.71
N TRP A 367 0.72 -7.10 22.67
CA TRP A 367 1.11 -6.10 21.68
C TRP A 367 2.60 -5.75 21.72
N ARG A 368 3.24 -5.92 22.88
CA ARG A 368 4.69 -5.70 23.05
C ARG A 368 5.53 -6.51 22.05
N TRP A 369 5.10 -7.71 21.67
CA TRP A 369 5.84 -8.62 20.80
C TRP A 369 5.22 -8.83 19.43
N ALA A 370 3.94 -8.43 19.25
CA ALA A 370 3.21 -8.70 18.03
C ALA A 370 3.93 -8.16 16.78
N PHE A 371 4.35 -6.91 16.80
CA PHE A 371 5.02 -6.28 15.67
C PHE A 371 6.49 -6.70 15.50
N ALA A 372 7.15 -7.21 16.54
CA ALA A 372 8.51 -7.73 16.42
C ALA A 372 8.60 -8.88 15.41
N THR A 373 7.52 -9.64 15.19
CA THR A 373 7.44 -10.70 14.17
C THR A 373 7.60 -10.17 12.74
N LEU A 374 7.30 -8.90 12.52
CA LEU A 374 7.43 -8.26 11.21
C LEU A 374 8.89 -7.98 10.83
N THR A 375 9.81 -7.92 11.78
CA THR A 375 11.24 -7.64 11.55
C THR A 375 11.91 -8.65 10.61
N ILE A 376 11.38 -9.88 10.54
CA ILE A 376 11.89 -10.95 9.67
C ILE A 376 11.87 -10.51 8.19
N GLY A 377 10.80 -9.83 7.76
CA GLY A 377 10.68 -9.35 6.39
C GLY A 377 11.80 -8.39 5.98
N PRO A 378 11.94 -7.23 6.65
CA PRO A 378 13.02 -6.29 6.40
C PRO A 378 14.42 -6.92 6.49
N ALA A 379 14.66 -7.80 7.47
CA ALA A 379 15.95 -8.48 7.61
C ALA A 379 16.30 -9.33 6.38
N LEU A 380 15.35 -10.15 5.89
CA LEU A 380 15.52 -10.94 4.69
C LEU A 380 15.59 -10.07 3.44
N GLY A 381 14.81 -8.97 3.39
CA GLY A 381 14.83 -8.00 2.31
C GLY A 381 16.19 -7.28 2.19
N VAL A 382 16.76 -6.83 3.30
CA VAL A 382 18.12 -6.24 3.34
C VAL A 382 19.15 -7.24 2.81
N LEU A 383 19.07 -8.50 3.26
CA LEU A 383 19.99 -9.55 2.79
C LEU A 383 19.84 -9.80 1.27
N ALA A 384 18.61 -9.80 0.75
CA ALA A 384 18.35 -9.97 -0.67
C ALA A 384 18.93 -8.81 -1.48
N MET A 385 18.71 -7.57 -1.04
CA MET A 385 19.23 -6.37 -1.71
C MET A 385 20.76 -6.26 -1.61
N ALA A 386 21.36 -6.64 -0.50
CA ALA A 386 22.81 -6.72 -0.35
C ALA A 386 23.42 -7.76 -1.34
N ARG A 387 22.77 -8.93 -1.47
CA ARG A 387 23.17 -9.93 -2.47
C ARG A 387 22.99 -9.43 -3.90
N LEU A 388 21.90 -8.71 -4.20
CA LEU A 388 21.68 -8.08 -5.50
C LEU A 388 22.79 -7.08 -5.82
N ARG A 389 23.16 -6.23 -4.85
CA ARG A 389 24.25 -5.26 -5.00
C ARG A 389 25.58 -5.91 -5.40
N ALA A 390 25.82 -7.12 -4.94
CA ALA A 390 27.04 -7.89 -5.23
C ALA A 390 27.02 -8.57 -6.62
N THR A 391 25.91 -8.53 -7.37
CA THR A 391 25.81 -9.12 -8.71
C THR A 391 26.29 -8.15 -9.79
N PRO A 392 26.83 -8.65 -10.93
CA PRO A 392 27.16 -7.82 -12.08
C PRO A 392 25.96 -7.05 -12.62
N GLU A 393 24.78 -7.65 -12.61
CA GLU A 393 23.54 -7.10 -13.13
C GLU A 393 23.07 -5.86 -12.34
N SER A 394 23.57 -5.66 -11.12
CA SER A 394 23.28 -4.45 -10.33
C SER A 394 23.78 -3.17 -11.04
N ALA A 395 24.72 -3.29 -11.98
CA ALA A 395 25.16 -2.18 -12.81
C ALA A 395 24.06 -1.62 -13.75
N LYS A 396 22.98 -2.38 -13.99
CA LYS A 396 21.80 -1.90 -14.73
C LYS A 396 20.92 -0.96 -13.90
N LEU A 397 21.02 -1.02 -12.57
CA LEU A 397 20.22 -0.21 -11.67
C LEU A 397 20.71 1.23 -11.64
N THR A 398 19.81 2.19 -11.76
CA THR A 398 20.07 3.64 -11.62
C THR A 398 21.24 4.11 -12.50
N GLY A 399 21.41 3.58 -13.72
CA GLY A 399 22.52 3.94 -14.60
C GLY A 399 23.91 3.61 -14.05
N GLY A 400 24.03 2.52 -13.25
CA GLY A 400 25.27 2.05 -12.67
C GLY A 400 25.55 2.48 -11.22
N ARG A 401 24.66 3.24 -10.61
CA ARG A 401 24.70 3.56 -9.17
C ARG A 401 24.12 2.40 -8.37
N ARG A 402 24.90 1.90 -7.41
CA ARG A 402 24.57 0.69 -6.65
C ARG A 402 24.06 1.00 -5.26
#